data_8152bc6f7a411463dad4c51eb9198eb8
#
_entry.id   8152bc6f7a411463dad4c51eb9198eb8
#
_cell.length_a   1.000
_cell.length_b   1.000
_cell.length_c   1.000
_cell.angle_alpha   90.00
_cell.angle_beta   90.00
_cell.angle_gamma   90.00
#
_symmetry.space_group_name_H-M   'P 1'
#
loop_
_entity.id
_entity.type
_entity.pdbx_description
1 polymer ?
#
loop_
_entity_poly.entity_id
_entity_poly.type
_entity_poly.pdbx_seq_one_letter_code
_entity_poly.pdbx_strand_id
1 'polypeptide(L)'
;MVNVLDKVQPKNKTQLKRLIDYAFNHNIYDLNFIDTSKITNMSNLFMNCEYDIDVSNWDVSNVTTTFCMFVGCKKFNSDLSNWNMANVKNMNNMFYCCKNFDCDLSNWNVSNVTDMYSMFTACENFKGKGLENWDVSKAEDMRYMFYNCKNFNCDLSNWDMSKALRINEMFYGCKKFEGKGLENWKLEKTLFYYDMFTGCDKVKLPSWYKAFLKRCNLEFF
;
A
#
# COMPACT_ATOMS: atom_id res chain seq x y z
N MET A 1 -37.26 11.80 6.21
CA MET A 1 -36.72 11.47 4.89
C MET A 1 -35.65 12.53 4.62
N VAL A 2 -34.38 12.18 4.79
CA VAL A 2 -33.28 13.10 4.46
C VAL A 2 -33.14 13.02 2.96
N ASN A 3 -33.39 14.15 2.30
CA ASN A 3 -33.12 14.31 0.86
C ASN A 3 -31.69 13.81 0.56
N VAL A 4 -31.52 13.14 -0.58
CA VAL A 4 -30.21 12.88 -1.18
C VAL A 4 -29.49 14.24 -1.20
N LEU A 5 -28.64 14.47 -0.19
CA LEU A 5 -27.84 15.68 -0.08
C LEU A 5 -26.97 15.74 -1.32
N ASP A 6 -27.08 16.82 -2.09
CA ASP A 6 -26.13 17.11 -3.15
C ASP A 6 -24.72 16.93 -2.58
N LYS A 7 -23.89 16.10 -3.23
CA LYS A 7 -22.53 15.87 -2.75
C LYS A 7 -21.80 17.20 -2.60
N VAL A 8 -21.13 17.39 -1.47
CA VAL A 8 -20.32 18.60 -1.24
C VAL A 8 -18.98 18.43 -1.96
N GLN A 9 -18.69 19.32 -2.91
CA GLN A 9 -17.47 19.25 -3.71
C GLN A 9 -16.42 20.26 -3.23
N PRO A 10 -15.36 19.83 -2.51
CA PRO A 10 -14.23 20.68 -2.15
C PRO A 10 -13.37 21.00 -3.38
N LYS A 11 -12.93 22.26 -3.49
CA LYS A 11 -12.08 22.71 -4.61
C LYS A 11 -10.62 22.32 -4.46
N ASN A 12 -10.18 21.98 -3.25
CA ASN A 12 -8.79 21.64 -2.94
C ASN A 12 -8.71 20.85 -1.62
N LYS A 13 -7.51 20.34 -1.32
CA LYS A 13 -7.22 19.54 -0.11
C LYS A 13 -7.57 20.29 1.19
N THR A 14 -7.35 21.60 1.28
CA THR A 14 -7.66 22.37 2.50
C THR A 14 -9.16 22.38 2.78
N GLN A 15 -10.00 22.57 1.76
CA GLN A 15 -11.45 22.49 1.91
C GLN A 15 -11.90 21.06 2.23
N LEU A 16 -11.31 20.05 1.58
CA LEU A 16 -11.58 18.65 1.89
C LEU A 16 -11.28 18.36 3.36
N LYS A 17 -10.12 18.78 3.88
CA LYS A 17 -9.76 18.55 5.28
C LYS A 17 -10.74 19.22 6.24
N ARG A 18 -11.19 20.43 5.95
CA ARG A 18 -12.23 21.12 6.78
C ARG A 18 -13.55 20.37 6.80
N LEU A 19 -13.97 19.77 5.67
CA LEU A 19 -15.20 18.96 5.61
C LEU A 19 -15.06 17.67 6.43
N ILE A 20 -13.89 17.02 6.38
CA ILE A 20 -13.59 15.84 7.19
C ILE A 20 -13.60 16.21 8.68
N ASP A 21 -12.94 17.29 9.07
CA ASP A 21 -12.92 17.76 10.47
C ASP A 21 -14.34 18.11 10.97
N TYR A 22 -15.14 18.74 10.12
CA TYR A 22 -16.55 18.99 10.41
C TYR A 22 -17.32 17.68 10.64
N ALA A 23 -17.17 16.70 9.73
CA ALA A 23 -17.82 15.40 9.84
C ALA A 23 -17.45 14.70 11.17
N PHE A 24 -16.17 14.65 11.50
CA PHE A 24 -15.68 14.03 12.75
C PHE A 24 -16.22 14.72 14.01
N ASN A 25 -16.30 16.05 14.01
CA ASN A 25 -16.88 16.81 15.11
C ASN A 25 -18.39 16.54 15.30
N HIS A 26 -19.05 15.99 14.28
CA HIS A 26 -20.46 15.60 14.31
C HIS A 26 -20.66 14.07 14.36
N ASN A 27 -19.61 13.29 14.63
CA ASN A 27 -19.61 11.82 14.64
C ASN A 27 -20.08 11.18 13.31
N ILE A 28 -19.77 11.85 12.18
CA ILE A 28 -20.05 11.34 10.84
C ILE A 28 -18.76 10.70 10.30
N TYR A 29 -18.77 9.39 10.13
CA TYR A 29 -17.60 8.60 9.67
C TYR A 29 -17.81 8.03 8.27
N ASP A 30 -19.03 7.98 7.76
CA ASP A 30 -19.32 7.80 6.34
C ASP A 30 -19.08 9.13 5.62
N LEU A 31 -18.01 9.20 4.84
CA LEU A 31 -17.57 10.39 4.14
C LEU A 31 -17.96 10.38 2.65
N ASN A 32 -18.82 9.46 2.23
CA ASN A 32 -19.22 9.28 0.83
C ASN A 32 -20.14 10.40 0.31
N PHE A 33 -20.60 11.31 1.18
CA PHE A 33 -21.28 12.56 0.80
C PHE A 33 -20.33 13.60 0.20
N ILE A 34 -19.01 13.40 0.27
CA ILE A 34 -18.02 14.33 -0.28
C ILE A 34 -17.69 13.89 -1.71
N ASP A 35 -17.83 14.82 -2.67
CA ASP A 35 -17.37 14.64 -4.05
C ASP A 35 -15.89 15.01 -4.14
N THR A 36 -15.03 14.03 -4.28
CA THR A 36 -13.57 14.21 -4.32
C THR A 36 -13.00 14.35 -5.72
N SER A 37 -13.82 14.39 -6.76
CA SER A 37 -13.40 14.37 -8.18
C SER A 37 -12.43 15.49 -8.57
N LYS A 38 -12.40 16.61 -7.84
CA LYS A 38 -11.45 17.73 -8.09
C LYS A 38 -10.14 17.65 -7.29
N ILE A 39 -9.98 16.62 -6.48
CA ILE A 39 -8.82 16.49 -5.58
C ILE A 39 -7.70 15.74 -6.29
N THR A 40 -6.53 16.36 -6.34
CA THR A 40 -5.32 15.77 -6.97
C THR A 40 -4.27 15.31 -5.95
N ASN A 41 -4.39 15.74 -4.68
CA ASN A 41 -3.45 15.42 -3.62
C ASN A 41 -4.21 15.02 -2.34
N MET A 42 -4.03 13.77 -1.91
CA MET A 42 -4.63 13.23 -0.68
C MET A 42 -3.58 12.88 0.40
N SER A 43 -2.38 13.45 0.30
CA SER A 43 -1.30 13.17 1.27
C SER A 43 -1.72 13.51 2.71
N ASN A 44 -1.39 12.64 3.67
CA ASN A 44 -1.61 12.84 5.11
C ASN A 44 -3.07 13.12 5.52
N LEU A 45 -4.06 12.75 4.70
CA LEU A 45 -5.44 13.19 4.89
C LEU A 45 -6.06 12.64 6.18
N PHE A 46 -5.78 11.38 6.51
CA PHE A 46 -6.32 10.67 7.67
C PHE A 46 -5.25 10.19 8.66
N MET A 47 -4.04 10.77 8.63
CA MET A 47 -2.95 10.33 9.49
C MET A 47 -3.39 10.21 10.95
N ASN A 48 -3.19 9.02 11.55
CA ASN A 48 -3.57 8.65 12.92
C ASN A 48 -5.07 8.75 13.20
N CYS A 49 -5.93 8.60 12.18
CA CYS A 49 -7.37 8.55 12.39
C CYS A 49 -7.74 7.30 13.21
N GLU A 50 -8.45 7.51 14.32
CA GLU A 50 -8.87 6.44 15.23
C GLU A 50 -10.27 5.89 14.90
N TYR A 51 -10.95 6.52 13.95
CA TYR A 51 -12.30 6.15 13.52
C TYR A 51 -12.26 5.09 12.43
N ASP A 52 -13.32 4.29 12.37
CA ASP A 52 -13.61 3.41 11.23
C ASP A 52 -14.36 4.25 10.18
N ILE A 53 -13.61 4.78 9.23
CA ILE A 53 -14.13 5.70 8.21
C ILE A 53 -14.52 4.96 6.95
N ASP A 54 -15.60 5.39 6.29
CA ASP A 54 -15.99 4.92 4.98
C ASP A 54 -15.73 5.98 3.90
N VAL A 55 -14.89 5.61 2.93
CA VAL A 55 -14.50 6.41 1.76
C VAL A 55 -14.64 5.60 0.47
N SER A 56 -15.43 4.53 0.49
CA SER A 56 -15.56 3.54 -0.59
C SER A 56 -16.01 4.14 -1.92
N ASN A 57 -16.82 5.21 -1.88
CA ASN A 57 -17.35 5.87 -3.08
C ASN A 57 -16.61 7.16 -3.46
N TRP A 58 -15.41 7.38 -2.92
CA TRP A 58 -14.61 8.52 -3.34
C TRP A 58 -14.07 8.36 -4.75
N ASP A 59 -14.22 9.41 -5.56
CA ASP A 59 -13.54 9.51 -6.86
C ASP A 59 -12.09 9.96 -6.64
N VAL A 60 -11.16 9.06 -6.88
CA VAL A 60 -9.71 9.31 -6.77
C VAL A 60 -9.02 9.35 -8.14
N SER A 61 -9.80 9.38 -9.23
CA SER A 61 -9.28 9.29 -10.60
C SER A 61 -8.31 10.42 -10.99
N ASN A 62 -8.42 11.57 -10.33
CA ASN A 62 -7.51 12.73 -10.55
C ASN A 62 -6.37 12.80 -9.51
N VAL A 63 -6.30 11.85 -8.57
CA VAL A 63 -5.27 11.86 -7.52
C VAL A 63 -3.92 11.42 -8.08
N THR A 64 -2.88 12.19 -7.79
CA THR A 64 -1.50 11.88 -8.22
C THR A 64 -0.62 11.39 -7.08
N THR A 65 -1.01 11.64 -5.83
CA THR A 65 -0.29 11.17 -4.62
C THR A 65 -1.22 10.88 -3.47
N THR A 66 -0.98 9.73 -2.84
CA THR A 66 -1.63 9.27 -1.60
C THR A 66 -0.62 9.12 -0.46
N PHE A 67 0.53 9.83 -0.55
CA PHE A 67 1.60 9.81 0.45
C PHE A 67 1.06 9.92 1.88
N CYS A 68 1.35 8.93 2.74
CA CYS A 68 0.94 8.89 4.14
C CYS A 68 -0.58 9.04 4.40
N MET A 69 -1.45 8.73 3.42
CA MET A 69 -2.88 9.06 3.51
C MET A 69 -3.57 8.46 4.74
N PHE A 70 -3.29 7.21 5.06
CA PHE A 70 -3.91 6.46 6.16
C PHE A 70 -2.91 6.00 7.23
N VAL A 71 -1.73 6.63 7.33
CA VAL A 71 -0.72 6.24 8.35
C VAL A 71 -1.37 6.14 9.72
N GLY A 72 -1.20 4.99 10.39
CA GLY A 72 -1.67 4.79 11.76
C GLY A 72 -3.17 4.60 11.93
N CYS A 73 -3.94 4.51 10.85
CA CYS A 73 -5.40 4.26 10.91
C CYS A 73 -5.67 2.79 11.27
N LYS A 74 -5.54 2.44 12.54
CA LYS A 74 -5.55 1.05 13.01
C LYS A 74 -6.87 0.31 12.78
N LYS A 75 -8.00 1.03 12.72
CA LYS A 75 -9.35 0.48 12.50
C LYS A 75 -9.75 0.43 11.03
N PHE A 76 -9.04 1.18 10.17
CA PHE A 76 -9.41 1.38 8.78
C PHE A 76 -9.44 0.06 7.98
N ASN A 77 -10.56 -0.21 7.36
CA ASN A 77 -10.75 -1.30 6.40
C ASN A 77 -11.91 -1.03 5.42
N SER A 78 -12.08 0.24 5.00
CA SER A 78 -13.07 0.62 3.96
C SER A 78 -12.79 -0.12 2.66
N ASP A 79 -13.84 -0.47 1.93
CA ASP A 79 -13.71 -1.08 0.60
C ASP A 79 -13.17 -0.06 -0.41
N LEU A 80 -11.97 -0.33 -0.93
CA LEU A 80 -11.30 0.52 -1.90
C LEU A 80 -11.27 -0.10 -3.31
N SER A 81 -12.01 -1.18 -3.54
CA SER A 81 -11.98 -1.94 -4.80
C SER A 81 -12.36 -1.11 -6.03
N ASN A 82 -13.17 -0.06 -5.84
CA ASN A 82 -13.61 0.84 -6.90
C ASN A 82 -12.69 2.05 -7.16
N TRP A 83 -11.61 2.20 -6.39
CA TRP A 83 -10.72 3.33 -6.56
C TRP A 83 -9.88 3.24 -7.84
N ASN A 84 -9.96 4.26 -8.68
CA ASN A 84 -9.13 4.37 -9.88
C ASN A 84 -7.78 5.00 -9.54
N MET A 85 -6.75 4.18 -9.40
CA MET A 85 -5.39 4.59 -9.00
C MET A 85 -4.47 4.92 -10.19
N ALA A 86 -4.98 4.95 -11.43
CA ALA A 86 -4.18 5.03 -12.65
C ALA A 86 -3.28 6.29 -12.75
N ASN A 87 -3.63 7.38 -12.08
CA ASN A 87 -2.84 8.63 -12.08
C ASN A 87 -1.89 8.75 -10.88
N VAL A 88 -1.95 7.83 -9.92
CA VAL A 88 -1.10 7.88 -8.72
C VAL A 88 0.33 7.46 -9.07
N LYS A 89 1.30 8.28 -8.62
CA LYS A 89 2.74 8.04 -8.80
C LYS A 89 3.45 7.72 -7.50
N ASN A 90 2.93 8.19 -6.38
CA ASN A 90 3.52 8.01 -5.06
C ASN A 90 2.50 7.47 -4.07
N MET A 91 2.74 6.25 -3.57
CA MET A 91 1.95 5.55 -2.55
C MET A 91 2.74 5.30 -1.26
N ASN A 92 3.86 6.01 -1.09
CA ASN A 92 4.76 5.88 0.06
C ASN A 92 3.99 6.01 1.38
N ASN A 93 4.14 5.02 2.27
CA ASN A 93 3.47 4.93 3.57
C ASN A 93 1.93 4.97 3.54
N MET A 94 1.27 4.73 2.41
CA MET A 94 -0.19 4.96 2.31
C MET A 94 -0.98 4.28 3.43
N PHE A 95 -0.66 3.03 3.78
CA PHE A 95 -1.32 2.23 4.82
C PHE A 95 -0.38 1.86 5.98
N TYR A 96 0.70 2.58 6.17
CA TYR A 96 1.65 2.31 7.26
C TYR A 96 0.92 2.17 8.60
N CYS A 97 1.10 1.04 9.31
CA CYS A 97 0.45 0.71 10.58
C CYS A 97 -1.10 0.63 10.54
N CYS A 98 -1.72 0.39 9.38
CA CYS A 98 -3.14 0.08 9.27
C CYS A 98 -3.38 -1.39 9.64
N LYS A 99 -3.44 -1.72 10.92
CA LYS A 99 -3.41 -3.11 11.41
C LYS A 99 -4.55 -3.97 10.89
N ASN A 100 -5.76 -3.41 10.75
CA ASN A 100 -6.97 -4.13 10.33
C ASN A 100 -7.15 -4.19 8.81
N PHE A 101 -6.32 -3.46 8.06
CA PHE A 101 -6.46 -3.37 6.61
C PHE A 101 -6.27 -4.73 5.93
N ASP A 102 -7.26 -5.19 5.17
CA ASP A 102 -7.24 -6.42 4.35
C ASP A 102 -8.19 -6.29 3.14
N CYS A 103 -8.20 -5.12 2.49
CA CYS A 103 -9.03 -4.83 1.32
C CYS A 103 -8.57 -5.60 0.08
N ASP A 104 -9.51 -5.92 -0.82
CA ASP A 104 -9.23 -6.43 -2.16
C ASP A 104 -8.75 -5.30 -3.07
N LEU A 105 -7.55 -5.42 -3.62
CA LEU A 105 -6.91 -4.43 -4.48
C LEU A 105 -6.77 -4.89 -5.92
N SER A 106 -7.53 -5.92 -6.33
CA SER A 106 -7.44 -6.56 -7.67
C SER A 106 -7.69 -5.59 -8.83
N ASN A 107 -8.51 -4.55 -8.61
CA ASN A 107 -8.87 -3.58 -9.64
C ASN A 107 -7.93 -2.37 -9.71
N TRP A 108 -6.94 -2.29 -8.82
CA TRP A 108 -6.03 -1.14 -8.82
C TRP A 108 -5.05 -1.20 -9.98
N ASN A 109 -5.07 -0.16 -10.80
CA ASN A 109 -4.02 0.08 -11.80
C ASN A 109 -2.89 0.87 -11.15
N VAL A 110 -1.77 0.20 -10.85
CA VAL A 110 -0.59 0.81 -10.23
C VAL A 110 0.57 1.00 -11.22
N SER A 111 0.33 0.83 -12.52
CA SER A 111 1.35 0.85 -13.57
C SER A 111 2.11 2.17 -13.72
N ASN A 112 1.67 3.24 -13.06
CA ASN A 112 2.36 4.53 -13.02
C ASN A 112 3.04 4.84 -11.68
N VAL A 113 2.95 3.92 -10.71
CA VAL A 113 3.56 4.12 -9.39
C VAL A 113 5.07 3.86 -9.47
N THR A 114 5.86 4.81 -8.95
CA THR A 114 7.32 4.69 -8.88
C THR A 114 7.83 4.51 -7.45
N ASP A 115 7.05 4.95 -6.45
CA ASP A 115 7.42 4.89 -5.03
C ASP A 115 6.31 4.21 -4.21
N MET A 116 6.66 3.03 -3.67
CA MET A 116 5.83 2.20 -2.79
C MET A 116 6.52 1.97 -1.43
N TYR A 117 7.46 2.83 -1.05
CA TYR A 117 8.19 2.72 0.21
C TYR A 117 7.24 2.55 1.40
N SER A 118 7.43 1.50 2.19
CA SER A 118 6.66 1.21 3.41
C SER A 118 5.13 1.20 3.25
N MET A 119 4.61 0.99 2.03
CA MET A 119 3.17 1.16 1.74
C MET A 119 2.26 0.38 2.68
N PHE A 120 2.60 -0.86 3.02
CA PHE A 120 1.83 -1.74 3.89
C PHE A 120 2.58 -2.10 5.19
N THR A 121 3.66 -1.41 5.54
CA THR A 121 4.42 -1.70 6.77
C THR A 121 3.48 -1.84 7.97
N ALA A 122 3.61 -2.96 8.70
CA ALA A 122 2.83 -3.31 9.88
C ALA A 122 1.29 -3.39 9.66
N CYS A 123 0.84 -3.65 8.44
CA CYS A 123 -0.52 -4.07 8.14
C CYS A 123 -0.66 -5.55 8.53
N GLU A 124 -0.86 -5.82 9.81
CA GLU A 124 -0.74 -7.19 10.38
C GLU A 124 -1.75 -8.17 9.78
N ASN A 125 -2.96 -7.71 9.40
CA ASN A 125 -4.03 -8.54 8.84
C ASN A 125 -3.96 -8.69 7.32
N PHE A 126 -3.19 -7.85 6.63
CA PHE A 126 -3.15 -7.81 5.18
C PHE A 126 -2.60 -9.10 4.57
N LYS A 127 -3.40 -9.73 3.70
CA LYS A 127 -3.05 -10.99 3.01
C LYS A 127 -2.46 -10.78 1.63
N GLY A 128 -2.67 -9.58 1.04
CA GLY A 128 -2.19 -9.23 -0.28
C GLY A 128 -3.15 -9.57 -1.43
N LYS A 129 -4.46 -9.72 -1.17
CA LYS A 129 -5.44 -10.03 -2.21
C LYS A 129 -5.45 -8.98 -3.31
N GLY A 130 -5.26 -9.43 -4.55
CA GLY A 130 -5.26 -8.60 -5.77
C GLY A 130 -3.88 -8.14 -6.21
N LEU A 131 -2.83 -8.27 -5.37
CA LEU A 131 -1.49 -7.84 -5.72
C LEU A 131 -0.85 -8.72 -6.81
N GLU A 132 -1.32 -9.93 -6.98
CA GLU A 132 -0.89 -10.86 -8.03
C GLU A 132 -1.07 -10.30 -9.44
N ASN A 133 -1.98 -9.32 -9.61
CA ASN A 133 -2.30 -8.69 -10.89
C ASN A 133 -1.60 -7.32 -11.09
N TRP A 134 -0.86 -6.84 -10.11
CA TRP A 134 -0.26 -5.50 -10.20
C TRP A 134 0.89 -5.44 -11.22
N ASP A 135 0.84 -4.44 -12.09
CA ASP A 135 1.99 -4.04 -12.91
C ASP A 135 2.90 -3.11 -12.11
N VAL A 136 3.97 -3.66 -11.56
CA VAL A 136 4.98 -2.92 -10.78
C VAL A 136 6.22 -2.57 -11.61
N SER A 137 6.15 -2.69 -12.93
CA SER A 137 7.30 -2.52 -13.84
C SER A 137 7.95 -1.13 -13.81
N LYS A 138 7.31 -0.13 -13.20
CA LYS A 138 7.87 1.21 -12.99
C LYS A 138 8.29 1.49 -11.54
N ALA A 139 8.01 0.58 -10.61
CA ALA A 139 8.35 0.79 -9.21
C ALA A 139 9.87 0.72 -9.00
N GLU A 140 10.43 1.76 -8.39
CA GLU A 140 11.86 1.90 -8.12
C GLU A 140 12.20 1.69 -6.64
N ASP A 141 11.33 2.15 -5.74
CA ASP A 141 11.52 2.03 -4.30
C ASP A 141 10.37 1.25 -3.66
N MET A 142 10.68 0.04 -3.19
CA MET A 142 9.76 -0.85 -2.48
C MET A 142 10.33 -1.31 -1.14
N ARG A 143 11.28 -0.53 -0.55
CA ARG A 143 11.83 -0.83 0.77
C ARG A 143 10.71 -0.90 1.80
N TYR A 144 10.79 -1.89 2.69
CA TYR A 144 9.84 -2.09 3.80
C TYR A 144 8.38 -2.28 3.37
N MET A 145 8.08 -2.51 2.07
CA MET A 145 6.71 -2.49 1.56
C MET A 145 5.75 -3.37 2.37
N PHE A 146 6.19 -4.57 2.76
CA PHE A 146 5.42 -5.51 3.57
C PHE A 146 6.07 -5.80 4.94
N TYR A 147 6.93 -4.92 5.42
CA TYR A 147 7.61 -5.07 6.70
C TYR A 147 6.61 -5.36 7.83
N ASN A 148 6.76 -6.48 8.56
CA ASN A 148 5.83 -6.94 9.60
C ASN A 148 4.38 -7.17 9.17
N CYS A 149 4.11 -7.43 7.89
CA CYS A 149 2.82 -7.93 7.42
C CYS A 149 2.69 -9.42 7.76
N LYS A 150 2.33 -9.74 8.99
CA LYS A 150 2.38 -11.11 9.55
C LYS A 150 1.54 -12.13 8.78
N ASN A 151 0.43 -11.69 8.16
CA ASN A 151 -0.51 -12.55 7.43
C ASN A 151 -0.31 -12.52 5.91
N PHE A 152 0.62 -11.71 5.42
CA PHE A 152 0.88 -11.58 3.98
C PHE A 152 1.33 -12.92 3.38
N ASN A 153 0.69 -13.36 2.29
CA ASN A 153 1.08 -14.53 1.50
C ASN A 153 0.47 -14.47 0.09
N CYS A 154 0.97 -13.58 -0.74
CA CYS A 154 0.51 -13.40 -2.12
C CYS A 154 1.47 -14.06 -3.11
N ASP A 155 0.94 -14.50 -4.26
CA ASP A 155 1.73 -14.95 -5.41
C ASP A 155 2.26 -13.73 -6.17
N LEU A 156 3.57 -13.60 -6.25
CA LEU A 156 4.24 -12.46 -6.90
C LEU A 156 4.91 -12.86 -8.23
N SER A 157 4.46 -13.96 -8.85
CA SER A 157 5.07 -14.51 -10.07
C SER A 157 5.00 -13.56 -11.27
N ASN A 158 4.01 -12.66 -11.30
CA ASN A 158 3.81 -11.71 -12.40
C ASN A 158 4.52 -10.37 -12.19
N TRP A 159 5.18 -10.16 -11.06
CA TRP A 159 5.84 -8.88 -10.78
C TRP A 159 7.11 -8.73 -11.61
N ASP A 160 7.15 -7.72 -12.47
CA ASP A 160 8.36 -7.30 -13.17
C ASP A 160 9.18 -6.36 -12.27
N MET A 161 10.26 -6.90 -11.70
CA MET A 161 11.17 -6.20 -10.79
C MET A 161 12.37 -5.58 -11.47
N SER A 162 12.41 -5.53 -12.81
CA SER A 162 13.56 -5.10 -13.60
C SER A 162 14.00 -3.64 -13.38
N LYS A 163 13.11 -2.80 -12.86
CA LYS A 163 13.40 -1.41 -12.48
C LYS A 163 13.54 -1.17 -10.99
N ALA A 164 13.32 -2.18 -10.17
CA ALA A 164 13.44 -2.04 -8.72
C ALA A 164 14.89 -1.73 -8.32
N LEU A 165 15.13 -0.60 -7.69
CA LEU A 165 16.43 -0.15 -7.21
C LEU A 165 16.67 -0.53 -5.75
N ARG A 166 15.63 -0.52 -4.93
CA ARG A 166 15.68 -0.70 -3.48
C ARG A 166 14.53 -1.58 -3.02
N ILE A 167 14.84 -2.74 -2.41
CA ILE A 167 13.87 -3.71 -1.89
C ILE A 167 14.31 -4.28 -0.53
N ASN A 168 15.25 -3.60 0.16
CA ASN A 168 15.70 -4.06 1.46
C ASN A 168 14.55 -4.12 2.47
N GLU A 169 14.59 -5.15 3.31
CA GLU A 169 13.59 -5.44 4.35
C GLU A 169 12.14 -5.54 3.84
N MET A 170 11.94 -5.77 2.53
CA MET A 170 10.62 -5.75 1.91
C MET A 170 9.63 -6.72 2.55
N PHE A 171 10.09 -7.90 2.97
CA PHE A 171 9.28 -8.93 3.62
C PHE A 171 9.72 -9.23 5.05
N TYR A 172 10.54 -8.38 5.68
CA TYR A 172 10.97 -8.59 7.06
C TYR A 172 9.77 -8.88 7.97
N GLY A 173 9.80 -9.98 8.73
CA GLY A 173 8.75 -10.34 9.67
C GLY A 173 7.43 -10.83 9.04
N CYS A 174 7.39 -11.13 7.74
CA CYS A 174 6.23 -11.72 7.07
C CYS A 174 6.12 -13.22 7.39
N LYS A 175 5.59 -13.56 8.57
CA LYS A 175 5.62 -14.91 9.12
C LYS A 175 4.91 -15.98 8.28
N LYS A 176 3.88 -15.60 7.49
CA LYS A 176 3.12 -16.54 6.66
C LYS A 176 3.60 -16.58 5.20
N PHE A 177 4.48 -15.69 4.79
CA PHE A 177 4.93 -15.59 3.41
C PHE A 177 5.76 -16.80 2.98
N GLU A 178 5.33 -17.48 1.93
CA GLU A 178 5.95 -18.69 1.39
C GLU A 178 6.96 -18.39 0.26
N GLY A 179 6.95 -17.17 -0.27
CA GLY A 179 7.86 -16.72 -1.32
C GLY A 179 7.48 -17.18 -2.73
N LYS A 180 6.19 -17.44 -3.00
CA LYS A 180 5.75 -17.85 -4.33
C LYS A 180 6.01 -16.77 -5.35
N GLY A 181 6.65 -17.15 -6.47
CA GLY A 181 6.96 -16.28 -7.60
C GLY A 181 8.33 -15.58 -7.53
N LEU A 182 9.02 -15.60 -6.39
CA LEU A 182 10.29 -14.89 -6.22
C LEU A 182 11.43 -15.38 -7.11
N GLU A 183 11.43 -16.66 -7.52
CA GLU A 183 12.47 -17.22 -8.40
C GLU A 183 12.51 -16.54 -9.78
N ASN A 184 11.38 -15.95 -10.22
CA ASN A 184 11.27 -15.31 -11.54
C ASN A 184 11.78 -13.86 -11.54
N TRP A 185 12.09 -13.29 -10.37
CA TRP A 185 12.50 -11.88 -10.30
C TRP A 185 13.86 -11.62 -10.92
N LYS A 186 13.91 -10.65 -11.83
CA LYS A 186 15.12 -10.13 -12.44
C LYS A 186 15.53 -8.85 -11.73
N LEU A 187 16.62 -8.90 -10.96
CA LEU A 187 17.07 -7.82 -10.07
C LEU A 187 18.38 -7.19 -10.59
N GLU A 188 18.50 -6.99 -11.90
CA GLU A 188 19.73 -6.51 -12.54
C GLU A 188 20.16 -5.12 -12.08
N LYS A 189 19.20 -4.27 -11.70
CA LYS A 189 19.43 -2.89 -11.26
C LYS A 189 19.37 -2.71 -9.75
N THR A 190 19.00 -3.75 -9.03
CA THR A 190 18.75 -3.64 -7.58
C THR A 190 20.07 -3.46 -6.83
N LEU A 191 20.18 -2.37 -6.10
CA LEU A 191 21.38 -2.00 -5.35
C LEU A 191 21.35 -2.52 -3.91
N PHE A 192 20.15 -2.61 -3.31
CA PHE A 192 19.95 -2.90 -1.89
C PHE A 192 18.81 -3.89 -1.70
N TYR A 193 19.10 -5.07 -1.13
CA TYR A 193 18.11 -6.11 -0.81
C TYR A 193 18.51 -6.95 0.44
N TYR A 194 19.26 -6.32 1.37
CA TYR A 194 19.62 -6.96 2.66
C TYR A 194 18.38 -7.11 3.57
N ASP A 195 18.45 -8.04 4.51
CA ASP A 195 17.42 -8.36 5.52
C ASP A 195 16.01 -8.60 4.98
N MET A 196 15.91 -8.90 3.67
CA MET A 196 14.65 -9.00 2.95
C MET A 196 13.70 -10.03 3.53
N PHE A 197 14.22 -11.14 4.06
CA PHE A 197 13.45 -12.27 4.55
C PHE A 197 13.70 -12.60 6.02
N THR A 198 14.35 -11.73 6.77
CA THR A 198 14.57 -11.91 8.20
C THR A 198 13.22 -12.01 8.93
N GLY A 199 13.02 -13.06 9.73
CA GLY A 199 11.76 -13.33 10.43
C GLY A 199 10.62 -13.87 9.55
N CYS A 200 10.94 -14.37 8.34
CA CYS A 200 10.00 -15.10 7.49
C CYS A 200 10.12 -16.61 7.74
N ASP A 201 9.24 -17.16 8.55
CA ASP A 201 9.36 -18.55 9.02
C ASP A 201 9.10 -19.61 7.93
N LYS A 202 8.42 -19.23 6.84
CA LYS A 202 7.95 -20.16 5.79
C LYS A 202 8.57 -19.97 4.42
N VAL A 203 9.31 -18.88 4.21
CA VAL A 203 9.82 -18.55 2.88
C VAL A 203 10.86 -19.56 2.40
N LYS A 204 10.69 -20.03 1.17
CA LYS A 204 11.74 -20.74 0.44
C LYS A 204 12.61 -19.69 -0.25
N LEU A 205 13.81 -19.45 0.30
CA LEU A 205 14.71 -18.44 -0.23
C LEU A 205 15.05 -18.72 -1.70
N PRO A 206 14.85 -17.77 -2.60
CA PRO A 206 15.15 -17.92 -4.01
C PRO A 206 16.66 -18.07 -4.26
N SER A 207 17.01 -18.68 -5.36
CA SER A 207 18.40 -18.96 -5.74
C SER A 207 19.26 -17.70 -5.83
N TRP A 208 18.72 -16.60 -6.37
CA TRP A 208 19.40 -15.32 -6.47
C TRP A 208 19.71 -14.70 -5.10
N TYR A 209 18.83 -14.86 -4.11
CA TYR A 209 19.07 -14.34 -2.75
C TYR A 209 20.11 -15.19 -2.00
N LYS A 210 20.08 -16.52 -2.15
CA LYS A 210 21.13 -17.41 -1.63
C LYS A 210 22.50 -17.05 -2.20
N ALA A 211 22.59 -16.76 -3.50
CA ALA A 211 23.81 -16.33 -4.15
C ALA A 211 24.32 -14.99 -3.61
N PHE A 212 23.42 -14.06 -3.27
CA PHE A 212 23.77 -12.79 -2.62
C PHE A 212 24.34 -13.02 -1.21
N LEU A 213 23.66 -13.78 -0.35
CA LEU A 213 24.13 -14.07 1.00
C LEU A 213 25.54 -14.69 0.99
N LYS A 214 25.76 -15.62 0.07
CA LYS A 214 27.07 -16.25 -0.12
C LYS A 214 28.17 -15.24 -0.50
N ARG A 215 27.86 -14.28 -1.38
CA ARG A 215 28.83 -13.23 -1.77
C ARG A 215 29.16 -12.28 -0.61
N CYS A 216 28.21 -12.03 0.28
CA CYS A 216 28.40 -11.16 1.44
C CYS A 216 29.03 -11.86 2.65
N ASN A 217 29.43 -13.14 2.54
CA ASN A 217 29.86 -13.99 3.66
C ASN A 217 28.85 -14.02 4.83
N LEU A 218 27.59 -13.80 4.54
CA LEU A 218 26.49 -13.94 5.47
C LEU A 218 26.05 -15.41 5.43
N GLU A 219 26.71 -16.26 6.22
CA GLU A 219 26.27 -17.63 6.38
C GLU A 219 24.92 -17.66 7.11
N PHE A 220 24.08 -18.59 6.67
CA PHE A 220 22.76 -18.81 7.23
C PHE A 220 22.86 -19.16 8.71
N PHE A 221 22.21 -18.37 9.56
CA PHE A 221 21.81 -18.77 10.89
C PHE A 221 20.33 -19.17 10.90
#